data_77208b7b3ea1a1dccbb2beef5511b097
#
_entry.id   77208b7b3ea1a1dccbb2beef5511b097
#
_cell.length_a   1.000
_cell.length_b   1.000
_cell.length_c   1.000
_cell.angle_alpha   90.00
_cell.angle_beta   90.00
_cell.angle_gamma   90.00
#
_symmetry.space_group_name_H-M   'P 1'
#
loop_
_entity.id
_entity.type
_entity.pdbx_description
1 polymer ?
#
loop_
_entity_poly.entity_id
_entity_poly.type
_entity_poly.pdbx_seq_one_letter_code
_entity_poly.pdbx_strand_id
1 'polypeptide(L)'
;MRVNEVAEITQGKLLNSPSIAEFSRIICYVEQIQRGDLFIANDSTQIPKAIESGAYGIIYDNPKMEITDSEIAWILVENIADSLIRLIRYKLLAKNVTTISLSPIEEAIAKEIIDDSLVKFSSHSLEDIIELLNDEVSFIITHNQNVLDISFEVINSSVPSQRPFLLLSHTLFDSTIFYKSTHYRINLPKIFFNELSSVLSLCENRQISHDMSHFKHIPYFKPNFLNAFGKVIEYGQAAKVAIAEEDIEQFKKYMAYIANNAAWGKFLFLVPLVYLELFNQIAQTFAYSTQEELCEYIRTQNFNFALVLGINDDTLTDALNTNHKQIQEPDLFSSLWEQEAHTEKEDSL
;
A
#
# COMPACT_ATOMS: atom_id res chain seq x y z
N MET A 1 16.13 14.81 -23.16
CA MET A 1 16.03 16.27 -22.87
C MET A 1 17.35 16.94 -23.11
N ARG A 2 17.34 18.17 -23.68
CA ARG A 2 18.57 18.91 -23.92
C ARG A 2 19.10 19.58 -22.65
N VAL A 3 20.41 19.74 -22.55
CA VAL A 3 21.05 20.31 -21.34
C VAL A 3 20.53 21.74 -21.04
N ASN A 4 20.43 22.59 -22.05
CA ASN A 4 19.92 23.96 -21.86
C ASN A 4 18.45 23.99 -21.46
N GLU A 5 17.65 23.10 -21.99
CA GLU A 5 16.23 22.96 -21.64
C GLU A 5 16.06 22.58 -20.16
N VAL A 6 16.88 21.65 -19.64
CA VAL A 6 16.87 21.30 -18.23
C VAL A 6 17.25 22.49 -17.35
N ALA A 7 18.28 23.22 -17.73
CA ALA A 7 18.72 24.43 -16.99
C ALA A 7 17.60 25.49 -16.95
N GLU A 8 16.89 25.71 -18.06
CA GLU A 8 15.76 26.67 -18.11
C GLU A 8 14.59 26.21 -17.22
N ILE A 9 14.17 24.94 -17.33
CA ILE A 9 13.05 24.39 -16.56
C ILE A 9 13.33 24.45 -15.07
N THR A 10 14.53 24.05 -14.66
CA THR A 10 14.94 24.04 -13.25
C THR A 10 15.28 25.43 -12.72
N GLN A 11 15.38 26.43 -13.61
CA GLN A 11 15.95 27.75 -13.32
C GLN A 11 17.38 27.65 -12.76
N GLY A 12 18.08 26.59 -13.13
CA GLY A 12 19.45 26.33 -12.74
C GLY A 12 20.46 27.01 -13.61
N LYS A 13 21.65 27.20 -13.07
CA LYS A 13 22.81 27.78 -13.80
C LYS A 13 23.71 26.63 -14.26
N LEU A 14 23.90 26.51 -15.58
CA LEU A 14 24.93 25.67 -16.16
C LEU A 14 26.30 26.29 -15.90
N LEU A 15 27.16 25.59 -15.15
CA LEU A 15 28.46 26.15 -14.68
C LEU A 15 29.63 25.86 -15.61
N ASN A 16 29.45 24.98 -16.59
CA ASN A 16 30.48 24.61 -17.54
C ASN A 16 29.94 24.54 -18.97
N SER A 17 30.81 24.27 -19.93
CA SER A 17 30.42 24.02 -21.32
C SER A 17 30.65 22.53 -21.64
N PRO A 18 29.68 21.67 -21.32
CA PRO A 18 29.85 20.24 -21.49
C PRO A 18 29.91 19.86 -22.97
N SER A 19 30.55 18.75 -23.27
CA SER A 19 30.54 18.15 -24.63
C SER A 19 29.21 17.45 -24.93
N ILE A 20 28.39 17.20 -23.93
CA ILE A 20 27.13 16.52 -24.00
C ILE A 20 26.00 17.47 -24.34
N ALA A 21 25.12 17.07 -25.28
CA ALA A 21 24.02 17.92 -25.74
C ALA A 21 22.67 17.56 -25.08
N GLU A 22 22.48 16.28 -24.69
CA GLU A 22 21.18 15.77 -24.19
C GLU A 22 21.34 14.63 -23.20
N PHE A 23 20.29 14.41 -22.40
CA PHE A 23 20.16 13.36 -21.43
C PHE A 23 19.13 12.33 -21.87
N SER A 24 19.37 11.05 -21.55
CA SER A 24 18.46 9.95 -21.84
C SER A 24 17.29 9.91 -20.87
N ARG A 25 17.60 9.86 -19.56
CA ARG A 25 16.62 9.76 -18.46
C ARG A 25 16.98 10.74 -17.36
N ILE A 26 16.05 10.96 -16.42
CA ILE A 26 16.28 11.70 -15.17
C ILE A 26 16.18 10.69 -14.03
N ILE A 27 17.21 10.61 -13.20
CA ILE A 27 17.37 9.60 -12.14
C ILE A 27 17.66 10.30 -10.81
N CYS A 28 17.01 9.87 -9.75
CA CYS A 28 17.22 10.33 -8.37
C CYS A 28 17.99 9.31 -7.51
N TYR A 29 18.01 8.03 -7.91
CA TYR A 29 18.68 6.95 -7.17
C TYR A 29 19.97 6.54 -7.87
N VAL A 30 21.10 6.73 -7.21
CA VAL A 30 22.44 6.53 -7.79
C VAL A 30 22.68 5.09 -8.29
N GLU A 31 22.01 4.10 -7.69
CA GLU A 31 22.09 2.69 -8.05
C GLU A 31 21.46 2.37 -9.40
N GLN A 32 20.58 3.23 -9.90
CA GLN A 32 19.82 3.04 -11.15
C GLN A 32 20.44 3.78 -12.34
N ILE A 33 21.51 4.55 -12.11
CA ILE A 33 22.17 5.35 -13.15
C ILE A 33 22.75 4.46 -14.24
N GLN A 34 22.49 4.85 -15.48
CA GLN A 34 23.10 4.33 -16.69
C GLN A 34 23.78 5.45 -17.48
N ARG A 35 24.60 5.03 -18.42
CA ARG A 35 25.29 5.98 -19.28
C ARG A 35 24.30 6.86 -20.06
N GLY A 36 24.43 8.17 -19.92
CA GLY A 36 23.56 9.14 -20.57
C GLY A 36 22.52 9.78 -19.67
N ASP A 37 22.42 9.38 -18.42
CA ASP A 37 21.40 9.89 -17.49
C ASP A 37 21.77 11.23 -16.88
N LEU A 38 20.76 11.99 -16.49
CA LEU A 38 20.84 13.18 -15.64
C LEU A 38 20.55 12.74 -14.21
N PHE A 39 21.48 12.93 -13.31
CA PHE A 39 21.32 12.64 -11.88
C PHE A 39 20.89 13.87 -11.09
N ILE A 40 19.85 13.73 -10.27
CA ILE A 40 19.42 14.73 -9.29
C ILE A 40 20.02 14.36 -7.94
N ALA A 41 20.99 15.14 -7.48
CA ALA A 41 21.78 14.83 -6.28
C ALA A 41 21.11 15.38 -5.02
N ASN A 42 20.14 14.66 -4.45
CA ASN A 42 19.57 14.97 -3.13
C ASN A 42 20.65 14.90 -2.02
N ASP A 43 21.67 14.08 -2.21
CA ASP A 43 22.86 14.00 -1.36
C ASP A 43 24.11 14.15 -2.23
N SER A 44 24.86 15.24 -2.00
CA SER A 44 26.07 15.54 -2.73
C SER A 44 27.20 14.51 -2.57
N THR A 45 27.15 13.69 -1.53
CA THR A 45 28.14 12.60 -1.32
C THR A 45 28.02 11.49 -2.37
N GLN A 46 26.88 11.39 -3.06
CA GLN A 46 26.62 10.38 -4.09
C GLN A 46 27.14 10.78 -5.48
N ILE A 47 27.51 12.06 -5.68
CA ILE A 47 27.93 12.61 -6.98
C ILE A 47 29.13 11.86 -7.58
N PRO A 48 30.21 11.55 -6.84
CA PRO A 48 31.33 10.80 -7.40
C PRO A 48 30.89 9.43 -7.96
N LYS A 49 30.06 8.71 -7.25
CA LYS A 49 29.51 7.42 -7.67
C LYS A 49 28.60 7.57 -8.92
N ALA A 50 27.82 8.64 -8.99
CA ALA A 50 26.98 8.94 -10.14
C ALA A 50 27.80 9.14 -11.43
N ILE A 51 28.91 9.88 -11.33
CA ILE A 51 29.84 10.10 -12.44
C ILE A 51 30.49 8.77 -12.88
N GLU A 52 30.98 7.98 -11.93
CA GLU A 52 31.57 6.67 -12.20
C GLU A 52 30.56 5.72 -12.88
N SER A 53 29.28 5.82 -12.52
CA SER A 53 28.18 5.04 -13.12
C SER A 53 27.78 5.55 -14.52
N GLY A 54 28.32 6.68 -14.97
CA GLY A 54 28.13 7.19 -16.33
C GLY A 54 27.07 8.27 -16.46
N ALA A 55 26.77 9.01 -15.41
CA ALA A 55 25.89 10.18 -15.48
C ALA A 55 26.47 11.21 -16.47
N TYR A 56 25.60 11.79 -17.32
CA TYR A 56 25.95 12.83 -18.28
C TYR A 56 25.68 14.23 -17.74
N GLY A 57 25.00 14.35 -16.63
CA GLY A 57 24.80 15.62 -15.95
C GLY A 57 24.37 15.42 -14.51
N ILE A 58 24.63 16.47 -13.73
CA ILE A 58 24.33 16.52 -12.30
C ILE A 58 23.52 17.78 -12.02
N ILE A 59 22.38 17.65 -11.37
CA ILE A 59 21.65 18.76 -10.72
C ILE A 59 22.00 18.72 -9.24
N TYR A 60 22.43 19.84 -8.67
CA TYR A 60 22.83 19.95 -7.28
C TYR A 60 22.62 21.38 -6.76
N ASP A 61 22.58 21.55 -5.43
CA ASP A 61 22.30 22.84 -4.77
C ASP A 61 23.46 23.37 -3.91
N ASN A 62 24.61 22.68 -3.86
CA ASN A 62 25.75 23.11 -3.09
C ASN A 62 26.72 24.01 -3.93
N PRO A 63 26.70 25.33 -3.76
CA PRO A 63 27.54 26.23 -4.58
C PRO A 63 29.05 26.10 -4.33
N LYS A 64 29.47 25.37 -3.29
CA LYS A 64 30.90 25.16 -2.97
C LYS A 64 31.44 23.87 -3.58
N MET A 65 30.62 23.13 -4.33
CA MET A 65 31.04 21.88 -4.95
C MET A 65 31.99 22.16 -6.11
N GLU A 66 33.11 21.45 -6.15
CA GLU A 66 34.06 21.54 -7.26
C GLU A 66 33.61 20.70 -8.44
N ILE A 67 33.76 21.23 -9.64
CA ILE A 67 33.54 20.53 -10.90
C ILE A 67 34.71 19.57 -11.12
N THR A 68 34.47 18.28 -10.99
CA THR A 68 35.51 17.23 -11.11
C THR A 68 35.64 16.71 -12.54
N ASP A 69 34.57 16.77 -13.33
CA ASP A 69 34.54 16.37 -14.73
C ASP A 69 33.92 17.49 -15.59
N SER A 70 34.69 18.04 -16.50
CA SER A 70 34.25 19.13 -17.38
C SER A 70 33.47 18.66 -18.62
N GLU A 71 33.43 17.35 -18.91
CA GLU A 71 32.75 16.83 -20.07
C GLU A 71 31.23 16.67 -19.83
N ILE A 72 30.82 16.44 -18.58
CA ILE A 72 29.42 16.33 -18.19
C ILE A 72 28.82 17.68 -17.82
N ALA A 73 27.49 17.78 -17.78
CA ALA A 73 26.79 19.02 -17.44
C ALA A 73 26.65 19.19 -15.92
N TRP A 74 27.04 20.33 -15.40
CA TRP A 74 26.87 20.72 -14.00
C TRP A 74 25.86 21.86 -13.88
N ILE A 75 24.69 21.53 -13.34
CA ILE A 75 23.55 22.44 -13.22
C ILE A 75 23.35 22.75 -11.73
N LEU A 76 23.76 23.96 -11.32
CA LEU A 76 23.54 24.46 -9.98
C LEU A 76 22.12 25.04 -9.85
N VAL A 77 21.34 24.59 -8.90
CA VAL A 77 20.00 25.07 -8.59
C VAL A 77 19.95 25.70 -7.20
N GLU A 78 18.93 26.50 -6.93
CA GLU A 78 18.73 27.07 -5.58
C GLU A 78 18.13 26.05 -4.61
N ASN A 79 17.25 25.17 -5.11
CA ASN A 79 16.59 24.12 -4.34
C ASN A 79 16.31 22.91 -5.23
N ILE A 80 16.73 21.74 -4.78
CA ILE A 80 16.55 20.48 -5.52
C ILE A 80 15.08 20.08 -5.61
N ALA A 81 14.33 20.19 -4.51
CA ALA A 81 12.92 19.80 -4.49
C ALA A 81 12.07 20.64 -5.45
N ASP A 82 12.29 21.96 -5.48
CA ASP A 82 11.60 22.85 -6.42
C ASP A 82 11.97 22.52 -7.88
N SER A 83 13.22 22.20 -8.13
CA SER A 83 13.71 21.82 -9.46
C SER A 83 13.09 20.50 -9.93
N LEU A 84 12.98 19.52 -9.02
CA LEU A 84 12.33 18.25 -9.28
C LEU A 84 10.84 18.44 -9.63
N ILE A 85 10.10 19.24 -8.84
CA ILE A 85 8.69 19.58 -9.11
C ILE A 85 8.54 20.21 -10.50
N ARG A 86 9.41 21.15 -10.89
CA ARG A 86 9.36 21.79 -12.22
C ARG A 86 9.60 20.77 -13.34
N LEU A 87 10.55 19.86 -13.17
CA LEU A 87 10.84 18.82 -14.14
C LEU A 87 9.67 17.83 -14.27
N ILE A 88 9.06 17.43 -13.16
CA ILE A 88 7.87 16.58 -13.16
C ILE A 88 6.73 17.27 -13.92
N ARG A 89 6.41 18.52 -13.56
CA ARG A 89 5.35 19.29 -14.23
C ARG A 89 5.60 19.41 -15.74
N TYR A 90 6.82 19.73 -16.13
CA TYR A 90 7.18 19.80 -17.54
C TYR A 90 6.95 18.46 -18.25
N LYS A 91 7.42 17.33 -17.66
CA LYS A 91 7.26 16.02 -18.26
C LYS A 91 5.78 15.56 -18.32
N LEU A 92 4.99 15.82 -17.28
CA LEU A 92 3.55 15.55 -17.29
C LEU A 92 2.85 16.26 -18.45
N LEU A 93 3.17 17.54 -18.64
CA LEU A 93 2.61 18.34 -19.73
C LEU A 93 3.11 17.88 -21.11
N ALA A 94 4.42 17.71 -21.26
CA ALA A 94 5.05 17.35 -22.54
C ALA A 94 4.60 15.97 -23.05
N LYS A 95 4.29 15.05 -22.14
CA LYS A 95 3.78 13.70 -22.46
C LYS A 95 2.27 13.61 -22.44
N ASN A 96 1.55 14.69 -22.11
CA ASN A 96 0.10 14.73 -21.98
C ASN A 96 -0.42 13.62 -21.02
N VAL A 97 0.23 13.49 -19.85
CA VAL A 97 -0.13 12.50 -18.83
C VAL A 97 -1.30 13.00 -18.00
N THR A 98 -2.32 12.17 -17.87
CA THR A 98 -3.46 12.42 -16.98
C THR A 98 -3.25 11.73 -15.64
N THR A 99 -3.40 12.48 -14.55
CA THR A 99 -3.33 11.93 -13.19
C THR A 99 -4.73 11.53 -12.72
N ILE A 100 -4.86 10.34 -12.17
CA ILE A 100 -6.12 9.81 -11.64
C ILE A 100 -6.02 9.74 -10.12
N SER A 101 -6.93 10.46 -9.46
CA SER A 101 -7.07 10.43 -7.99
C SER A 101 -8.01 9.31 -7.58
N LEU A 102 -7.48 8.33 -6.87
CA LEU A 102 -8.25 7.24 -6.26
C LEU A 102 -8.12 7.29 -4.74
N SER A 103 -9.11 6.76 -4.03
CA SER A 103 -8.94 6.43 -2.61
C SER A 103 -7.96 5.26 -2.45
N PRO A 104 -7.35 5.06 -1.27
CA PRO A 104 -6.45 3.94 -1.04
C PRO A 104 -7.07 2.56 -1.35
N ILE A 105 -8.36 2.39 -1.08
CA ILE A 105 -9.10 1.15 -1.39
C ILE A 105 -9.32 0.99 -2.89
N GLU A 106 -9.74 2.05 -3.60
CA GLU A 106 -9.88 2.03 -5.05
C GLU A 106 -8.54 1.75 -5.74
N GLU A 107 -7.45 2.35 -5.25
CA GLU A 107 -6.10 2.09 -5.77
C GLU A 107 -5.68 0.62 -5.57
N ALA A 108 -5.98 0.04 -4.41
CA ALA A 108 -5.72 -1.39 -4.15
C ALA A 108 -6.50 -2.29 -5.11
N ILE A 109 -7.77 -1.98 -5.38
CA ILE A 109 -8.59 -2.69 -6.37
C ILE A 109 -8.01 -2.51 -7.77
N ALA A 110 -7.64 -1.28 -8.14
CA ALA A 110 -7.09 -0.96 -9.45
C ALA A 110 -5.77 -1.71 -9.72
N LYS A 111 -4.90 -1.83 -8.73
CA LYS A 111 -3.64 -2.61 -8.82
C LYS A 111 -3.86 -4.09 -9.11
N GLU A 112 -4.98 -4.66 -8.64
CA GLU A 112 -5.29 -6.06 -8.87
C GLU A 112 -5.82 -6.32 -10.30
N ILE A 113 -6.54 -5.37 -10.90
CA ILE A 113 -7.28 -5.63 -12.14
C ILE A 113 -6.74 -4.92 -13.38
N ILE A 114 -6.01 -3.80 -13.24
CA ILE A 114 -5.47 -3.05 -14.38
C ILE A 114 -4.23 -3.78 -14.92
N ASP A 115 -4.25 -4.08 -16.21
CA ASP A 115 -3.16 -4.75 -16.96
C ASP A 115 -2.60 -3.87 -18.10
N ASP A 116 -2.86 -2.56 -18.04
CA ASP A 116 -2.43 -1.58 -19.03
C ASP A 116 -1.00 -1.09 -18.75
N SER A 117 -0.09 -1.30 -19.70
CA SER A 117 1.32 -0.90 -19.58
C SER A 117 1.54 0.61 -19.52
N LEU A 118 0.58 1.40 -20.04
CA LEU A 118 0.61 2.87 -20.04
C LEU A 118 0.06 3.47 -18.76
N VAL A 119 -0.46 2.65 -17.85
CA VAL A 119 -0.91 3.05 -16.51
C VAL A 119 0.17 2.74 -15.50
N LYS A 120 0.56 3.74 -14.73
CA LYS A 120 1.53 3.59 -13.65
C LYS A 120 0.91 3.98 -12.32
N PHE A 121 1.26 3.23 -11.28
CA PHE A 121 0.88 3.55 -9.91
C PHE A 121 2.03 4.30 -9.25
N SER A 122 1.75 5.50 -8.76
CA SER A 122 2.73 6.29 -8.06
C SER A 122 2.89 5.77 -6.64
N SER A 123 4.14 5.58 -6.22
CA SER A 123 4.50 5.45 -4.82
C SER A 123 4.41 6.81 -4.09
N HIS A 124 5.00 6.93 -2.91
CA HIS A 124 4.81 8.10 -2.06
C HIS A 124 5.76 9.26 -2.34
N SER A 125 6.77 9.10 -3.21
CA SER A 125 7.82 10.10 -3.44
C SER A 125 7.73 10.77 -4.81
N LEU A 126 8.21 12.03 -4.89
CA LEU A 126 8.34 12.76 -6.15
C LEU A 126 9.46 12.19 -7.03
N GLU A 127 10.47 11.61 -6.40
CA GLU A 127 11.58 10.93 -7.05
C GLU A 127 11.09 9.75 -7.89
N ASP A 128 10.17 8.95 -7.35
CA ASP A 128 9.60 7.82 -8.09
C ASP A 128 8.79 8.29 -9.30
N ILE A 129 8.08 9.42 -9.18
CA ILE A 129 7.29 9.96 -10.29
C ILE A 129 8.17 10.39 -11.45
N ILE A 130 9.27 11.11 -11.17
CA ILE A 130 10.15 11.54 -12.24
C ILE A 130 10.76 10.34 -12.98
N GLU A 131 11.02 9.25 -12.26
CA GLU A 131 11.51 8.01 -12.85
C GLU A 131 10.43 7.28 -13.68
N LEU A 132 9.20 7.18 -13.17
CA LEU A 132 8.07 6.66 -13.95
C LEU A 132 7.87 7.44 -15.26
N LEU A 133 8.09 8.75 -15.24
CA LEU A 133 8.01 9.61 -16.40
C LEU A 133 9.17 9.45 -17.39
N ASN A 134 10.16 8.59 -17.14
CA ASN A 134 11.13 8.19 -18.17
C ASN A 134 10.53 7.21 -19.18
N ASP A 135 9.57 6.38 -18.77
CA ASP A 135 8.84 5.44 -19.61
C ASP A 135 7.70 6.12 -20.39
N GLU A 136 7.06 5.36 -21.30
CA GLU A 136 5.78 5.76 -21.89
C GLU A 136 4.67 5.60 -20.84
N VAL A 137 3.96 6.69 -20.57
CA VAL A 137 2.89 6.76 -19.57
C VAL A 137 1.77 7.64 -20.08
N SER A 138 0.54 7.15 -20.02
CA SER A 138 -0.66 7.93 -20.30
C SER A 138 -1.41 8.32 -19.02
N PHE A 139 -1.40 7.43 -18.01
CA PHE A 139 -2.09 7.65 -16.76
C PHE A 139 -1.17 7.37 -15.57
N ILE A 140 -1.23 8.25 -14.58
CA ILE A 140 -0.63 8.02 -13.25
C ILE A 140 -1.77 7.94 -12.24
N ILE A 141 -1.89 6.81 -11.55
CA ILE A 141 -2.87 6.59 -10.48
C ILE A 141 -2.19 6.87 -9.13
N THR A 142 -2.84 7.68 -8.30
CA THR A 142 -2.32 8.04 -6.99
C THR A 142 -3.41 8.50 -6.02
N HIS A 143 -3.16 8.36 -4.71
CA HIS A 143 -3.90 9.03 -3.64
C HIS A 143 -3.04 10.11 -2.94
N ASN A 144 -1.81 10.34 -3.41
CA ASN A 144 -0.88 11.31 -2.82
C ASN A 144 -1.23 12.74 -3.23
N GLN A 145 -1.62 13.58 -2.26
CA GLN A 145 -2.04 14.95 -2.50
C GLN A 145 -0.94 15.80 -3.14
N ASN A 146 0.34 15.60 -2.78
CA ASN A 146 1.45 16.35 -3.35
C ASN A 146 1.58 16.12 -4.87
N VAL A 147 1.30 14.91 -5.32
CA VAL A 147 1.31 14.57 -6.76
C VAL A 147 0.12 15.18 -7.48
N LEU A 148 -1.07 15.13 -6.86
CA LEU A 148 -2.28 15.74 -7.40
C LEU A 148 -2.11 17.26 -7.56
N ASP A 149 -1.50 17.94 -6.58
CA ASP A 149 -1.30 19.38 -6.60
C ASP A 149 -0.34 19.87 -7.68
N ILE A 150 0.61 19.04 -8.11
CA ILE A 150 1.55 19.38 -9.20
C ILE A 150 1.06 18.97 -10.58
N SER A 151 -0.01 18.18 -10.66
CA SER A 151 -0.57 17.67 -11.91
C SER A 151 -1.42 18.70 -12.63
N PHE A 152 -1.37 18.72 -13.98
CA PHE A 152 -2.17 19.66 -14.79
C PHE A 152 -3.60 19.16 -15.00
N GLU A 153 -3.75 17.89 -15.29
CA GLU A 153 -5.04 17.23 -15.47
C GLU A 153 -5.23 16.18 -14.41
N VAL A 154 -6.24 16.36 -13.56
CA VAL A 154 -6.61 15.43 -12.50
C VAL A 154 -8.04 14.96 -12.72
N ILE A 155 -8.20 13.63 -12.74
CA ILE A 155 -9.49 12.97 -12.79
C ILE A 155 -9.76 12.34 -11.44
N ASN A 156 -10.86 12.71 -10.80
CA ASN A 156 -11.30 12.06 -9.58
C ASN A 156 -12.20 10.86 -9.93
N SER A 157 -12.06 9.79 -9.17
CA SER A 157 -13.00 8.67 -9.21
C SER A 157 -14.39 9.13 -8.76
N SER A 158 -15.42 8.47 -9.25
CA SER A 158 -16.79 8.71 -8.81
C SER A 158 -17.59 7.43 -8.87
N VAL A 159 -18.43 7.20 -7.86
CA VAL A 159 -19.35 6.07 -7.86
C VAL A 159 -20.41 6.29 -8.93
N PRO A 160 -20.54 5.39 -9.92
CA PRO A 160 -21.53 5.52 -10.97
C PRO A 160 -22.94 5.36 -10.40
N SER A 161 -23.92 5.99 -11.02
CA SER A 161 -25.35 5.89 -10.64
C SER A 161 -25.87 4.46 -10.76
N GLN A 162 -25.33 3.68 -11.69
CA GLN A 162 -25.65 2.27 -11.88
C GLN A 162 -24.36 1.44 -11.81
N ARG A 163 -24.38 0.38 -11.03
CA ARG A 163 -23.24 -0.54 -10.93
C ARG A 163 -22.97 -1.22 -12.27
N PRO A 164 -21.71 -1.33 -12.71
CA PRO A 164 -21.36 -1.98 -13.97
C PRO A 164 -21.45 -3.52 -13.92
N PHE A 165 -21.74 -4.10 -12.77
CA PHE A 165 -21.86 -5.54 -12.54
C PHE A 165 -23.11 -5.90 -11.73
N LEU A 166 -23.53 -7.17 -11.84
CA LEU A 166 -24.63 -7.73 -11.04
C LEU A 166 -24.05 -8.58 -9.90
N LEU A 167 -24.57 -8.41 -8.68
CA LEU A 167 -24.27 -9.28 -7.56
C LEU A 167 -25.13 -10.54 -7.66
N LEU A 168 -24.51 -11.71 -7.67
CA LEU A 168 -25.18 -13.00 -7.69
C LEU A 168 -25.29 -13.63 -6.30
N SER A 169 -24.19 -13.62 -5.54
CA SER A 169 -24.15 -14.09 -4.17
C SER A 169 -22.99 -13.43 -3.42
N HIS A 170 -23.07 -13.42 -2.10
CA HIS A 170 -21.98 -12.95 -1.25
C HIS A 170 -21.97 -13.64 0.10
N THR A 171 -20.77 -13.72 0.69
CA THR A 171 -20.54 -14.00 2.11
C THR A 171 -20.08 -12.71 2.81
N LEU A 172 -19.58 -12.82 4.02
CA LEU A 172 -18.99 -11.67 4.72
C LEU A 172 -17.68 -11.19 4.04
N PHE A 173 -16.93 -12.10 3.40
CA PHE A 173 -15.58 -11.84 2.89
C PHE A 173 -15.43 -11.99 1.40
N ASP A 174 -16.32 -12.69 0.73
CA ASP A 174 -16.25 -12.92 -0.71
C ASP A 174 -17.58 -12.62 -1.40
N SER A 175 -17.50 -12.46 -2.71
CA SER A 175 -18.68 -12.19 -3.54
C SER A 175 -18.56 -12.88 -4.89
N THR A 176 -19.71 -13.26 -5.45
CA THR A 176 -19.82 -13.71 -6.85
C THR A 176 -20.58 -12.64 -7.62
N ILE A 177 -19.93 -12.10 -8.64
CA ILE A 177 -20.48 -11.05 -9.51
C ILE A 177 -20.55 -11.52 -10.96
N PHE A 178 -21.44 -10.90 -11.73
CA PHE A 178 -21.52 -11.06 -13.18
C PHE A 178 -21.13 -9.75 -13.85
N TYR A 179 -20.05 -9.78 -14.61
CA TYR A 179 -19.48 -8.62 -15.30
C TYR A 179 -19.01 -9.00 -16.71
N LYS A 180 -19.35 -8.19 -17.72
CA LYS A 180 -19.00 -8.42 -19.13
C LYS A 180 -19.22 -9.87 -19.59
N SER A 181 -20.41 -10.40 -19.30
CA SER A 181 -20.84 -11.77 -19.69
C SER A 181 -20.07 -12.91 -19.00
N THR A 182 -19.32 -12.63 -17.93
CA THR A 182 -18.54 -13.62 -17.18
C THR A 182 -18.89 -13.59 -15.70
N HIS A 183 -18.84 -14.74 -15.06
CA HIS A 183 -19.00 -14.90 -13.61
C HIS A 183 -17.65 -14.86 -12.94
N TYR A 184 -17.47 -13.98 -11.97
CA TYR A 184 -16.25 -13.89 -11.17
C TYR A 184 -16.57 -14.13 -9.70
N ARG A 185 -15.86 -15.08 -9.08
CA ARG A 185 -15.80 -15.19 -7.62
C ARG A 185 -14.57 -14.45 -7.16
N ILE A 186 -14.77 -13.41 -6.36
CA ILE A 186 -13.70 -12.50 -5.89
C ILE A 186 -13.68 -12.44 -4.37
N ASN A 187 -12.49 -12.41 -3.79
CA ASN A 187 -12.30 -12.20 -2.35
C ASN A 187 -12.44 -10.70 -2.02
N LEU A 188 -13.61 -10.16 -2.32
CA LEU A 188 -13.98 -8.78 -2.06
C LEU A 188 -15.34 -8.74 -1.38
N PRO A 189 -15.42 -8.26 -0.12
CA PRO A 189 -16.68 -8.10 0.57
C PRO A 189 -17.53 -6.99 -0.03
N LYS A 190 -18.84 -7.11 0.12
CA LYS A 190 -19.83 -6.18 -0.43
C LYS A 190 -19.64 -4.72 0.03
N ILE A 191 -18.98 -4.50 1.17
CA ILE A 191 -18.67 -3.17 1.69
C ILE A 191 -17.87 -2.31 0.70
N PHE A 192 -17.07 -2.92 -0.19
CA PHE A 192 -16.21 -2.24 -1.18
C PHE A 192 -16.79 -2.23 -2.61
N PHE A 193 -18.09 -2.47 -2.76
CA PHE A 193 -18.70 -2.48 -4.10
C PHE A 193 -18.82 -1.10 -4.75
N ASN A 194 -18.84 -0.04 -3.97
CA ASN A 194 -18.82 1.30 -4.51
C ASN A 194 -17.44 1.61 -5.12
N GLU A 195 -16.40 1.25 -4.42
CA GLU A 195 -15.00 1.38 -4.85
C GLU A 195 -14.72 0.53 -6.11
N LEU A 196 -15.16 -0.73 -6.12
CA LEU A 196 -15.08 -1.57 -7.32
C LEU A 196 -15.85 -0.95 -8.51
N SER A 197 -17.05 -0.41 -8.26
CA SER A 197 -17.85 0.23 -9.29
C SER A 197 -17.17 1.47 -9.85
N SER A 198 -16.55 2.29 -9.00
CA SER A 198 -15.78 3.46 -9.40
C SER A 198 -14.63 3.08 -10.32
N VAL A 199 -13.83 2.09 -9.91
CA VAL A 199 -12.65 1.64 -10.67
C VAL A 199 -13.06 1.04 -12.03
N LEU A 200 -14.05 0.16 -12.06
CA LEU A 200 -14.53 -0.43 -13.33
C LEU A 200 -15.07 0.63 -14.28
N SER A 201 -15.89 1.55 -13.78
CA SER A 201 -16.43 2.66 -14.60
C SER A 201 -15.32 3.59 -15.09
N LEU A 202 -14.31 3.86 -14.28
CA LEU A 202 -13.14 4.64 -14.69
C LEU A 202 -12.40 3.95 -15.84
N CYS A 203 -12.11 2.65 -15.70
CA CYS A 203 -11.42 1.87 -16.73
C CYS A 203 -12.21 1.87 -18.05
N GLU A 204 -13.54 1.67 -17.99
CA GLU A 204 -14.40 1.70 -19.17
C GLU A 204 -14.43 3.08 -19.84
N ASN A 205 -14.61 4.14 -19.05
CA ASN A 205 -14.70 5.51 -19.56
C ASN A 205 -13.39 6.02 -20.16
N ARG A 206 -12.25 5.54 -19.66
CA ARG A 206 -10.91 5.94 -20.13
C ARG A 206 -10.25 4.91 -21.04
N GLN A 207 -10.96 3.82 -21.35
CA GLN A 207 -10.46 2.73 -22.20
C GLN A 207 -9.16 2.11 -21.66
N ILE A 208 -9.03 2.06 -20.33
CA ILE A 208 -7.92 1.42 -19.63
C ILE A 208 -8.14 -0.11 -19.66
N SER A 209 -7.13 -0.84 -20.10
CA SER A 209 -7.17 -2.31 -20.12
C SER A 209 -7.20 -2.87 -18.70
N HIS A 210 -8.13 -3.79 -18.44
CA HIS A 210 -8.30 -4.41 -17.14
C HIS A 210 -8.92 -5.80 -17.25
N ASP A 211 -8.55 -6.70 -16.34
CA ASP A 211 -9.08 -8.06 -16.26
C ASP A 211 -9.44 -8.44 -14.82
N MET A 212 -10.72 -8.69 -14.59
CA MET A 212 -11.24 -9.14 -13.28
C MET A 212 -10.75 -10.53 -12.88
N SER A 213 -10.25 -11.34 -13.80
CA SER A 213 -9.68 -12.65 -13.48
C SER A 213 -8.37 -12.56 -12.70
N HIS A 214 -7.68 -11.43 -12.74
CA HIS A 214 -6.46 -11.16 -11.98
C HIS A 214 -6.74 -10.82 -10.52
N PHE A 215 -7.98 -10.44 -10.17
CA PHE A 215 -8.32 -10.04 -8.81
C PHE A 215 -8.13 -11.17 -7.82
N LYS A 216 -7.23 -10.99 -6.88
CA LYS A 216 -6.95 -11.93 -5.78
C LYS A 216 -7.57 -11.47 -4.47
N HIS A 217 -7.09 -10.38 -3.92
CA HIS A 217 -7.55 -9.76 -2.68
C HIS A 217 -6.94 -8.36 -2.54
N ILE A 218 -7.54 -7.55 -1.67
CA ILE A 218 -6.98 -6.27 -1.25
C ILE A 218 -6.56 -6.33 0.22
N PRO A 219 -5.65 -5.46 0.71
CA PRO A 219 -5.17 -5.47 2.08
C PRO A 219 -6.18 -4.90 3.10
N TYR A 220 -7.42 -4.66 2.69
CA TYR A 220 -8.49 -4.10 3.51
C TYR A 220 -9.51 -5.15 3.89
N PHE A 221 -10.03 -5.10 5.13
CA PHE A 221 -10.99 -6.06 5.68
C PHE A 221 -10.54 -7.52 5.49
N LYS A 222 -9.24 -7.75 5.66
CA LYS A 222 -8.64 -9.06 5.46
C LYS A 222 -8.88 -9.95 6.69
N PRO A 223 -9.52 -11.12 6.54
CA PRO A 223 -9.79 -12.01 7.66
C PRO A 223 -8.55 -12.82 8.01
N ASN A 224 -8.12 -12.75 9.26
CA ASN A 224 -7.18 -13.69 9.87
C ASN A 224 -7.98 -14.78 10.56
N PHE A 225 -7.92 -16.01 10.03
CA PHE A 225 -8.64 -17.16 10.56
C PHE A 225 -7.86 -17.77 11.72
N LEU A 226 -8.52 -17.96 12.87
CA LEU A 226 -7.88 -18.38 14.10
C LEU A 226 -8.51 -19.64 14.63
N ASN A 227 -7.69 -20.53 15.21
CA ASN A 227 -8.19 -21.65 16.02
C ASN A 227 -8.71 -21.15 17.38
N ALA A 228 -9.20 -22.06 18.22
CA ALA A 228 -9.72 -21.73 19.55
C ALA A 228 -8.69 -21.02 20.46
N PHE A 229 -7.40 -21.26 20.23
CA PHE A 229 -6.29 -20.71 21.01
C PHE A 229 -5.74 -19.39 20.44
N GLY A 230 -6.32 -18.86 19.36
CA GLY A 230 -5.89 -17.61 18.74
C GLY A 230 -4.70 -17.73 17.78
N LYS A 231 -4.33 -18.94 17.33
CA LYS A 231 -3.29 -19.17 16.32
C LYS A 231 -3.88 -19.00 14.92
N VAL A 232 -3.15 -18.32 14.04
CA VAL A 232 -3.53 -18.18 12.63
C VAL A 232 -3.49 -19.54 11.94
N ILE A 233 -4.58 -19.88 11.26
CA ILE A 233 -4.76 -21.14 10.53
C ILE A 233 -5.39 -20.90 9.17
N GLU A 234 -5.42 -21.93 8.32
CA GLU A 234 -6.07 -21.85 7.02
C GLU A 234 -7.60 -21.79 7.13
N TYR A 235 -8.23 -21.22 6.10
CA TYR A 235 -9.67 -21.15 5.97
C TYR A 235 -10.33 -22.55 6.05
N GLY A 236 -11.44 -22.64 6.77
CA GLY A 236 -12.27 -23.87 6.87
C GLY A 236 -12.14 -24.63 8.18
N GLN A 237 -11.15 -24.34 9.03
CA GLN A 237 -10.98 -24.94 10.36
C GLN A 237 -11.10 -23.91 11.49
N ALA A 238 -11.38 -22.65 11.13
CA ALA A 238 -11.36 -21.53 12.06
C ALA A 238 -12.58 -21.50 12.99
N ALA A 239 -12.33 -21.25 14.27
CA ALA A 239 -13.36 -20.95 15.26
C ALA A 239 -13.62 -19.44 15.40
N LYS A 240 -12.64 -18.62 15.08
CA LYS A 240 -12.59 -17.17 15.27
C LYS A 240 -12.00 -16.49 14.04
N VAL A 241 -12.35 -15.22 13.83
CA VAL A 241 -11.76 -14.37 12.79
C VAL A 241 -11.32 -13.05 13.43
N ALA A 242 -10.11 -12.58 13.13
CA ALA A 242 -9.64 -11.26 13.53
C ALA A 242 -9.30 -10.40 12.29
N ILE A 243 -9.67 -9.12 12.33
CA ILE A 243 -9.49 -8.16 11.26
C ILE A 243 -8.85 -6.92 11.85
N ALA A 244 -7.74 -6.45 11.28
CA ALA A 244 -7.05 -5.23 11.67
C ALA A 244 -7.50 -4.05 10.81
N GLU A 245 -7.48 -2.84 11.39
CA GLU A 245 -7.74 -1.59 10.68
C GLU A 245 -7.04 -0.42 11.40
N GLU A 246 -6.29 0.39 10.68
CA GLU A 246 -5.61 1.56 11.24
C GLU A 246 -6.48 2.82 11.23
N ASP A 247 -7.37 2.95 10.25
CA ASP A 247 -8.24 4.12 10.08
C ASP A 247 -9.52 4.00 10.91
N ILE A 248 -9.80 5.02 11.72
CA ILE A 248 -10.96 5.06 12.61
C ILE A 248 -12.28 5.04 11.86
N GLU A 249 -12.40 5.79 10.77
CA GLU A 249 -13.64 5.89 10.02
C GLU A 249 -13.92 4.59 9.26
N GLN A 250 -12.87 3.94 8.76
CA GLN A 250 -12.98 2.64 8.13
C GLN A 250 -13.33 1.56 9.15
N PHE A 251 -12.75 1.61 10.35
CA PHE A 251 -13.09 0.72 11.46
C PHE A 251 -14.58 0.82 11.84
N LYS A 252 -15.14 2.03 11.93
CA LYS A 252 -16.58 2.23 12.16
C LYS A 252 -17.45 1.62 11.05
N LYS A 253 -17.04 1.74 9.79
CA LYS A 253 -17.71 1.09 8.66
C LYS A 253 -17.67 -0.43 8.79
N TYR A 254 -16.53 -1.01 9.21
CA TYR A 254 -16.40 -2.45 9.44
C TYR A 254 -17.29 -2.93 10.57
N MET A 255 -17.35 -2.20 11.70
CA MET A 255 -18.28 -2.51 12.80
C MET A 255 -19.73 -2.58 12.31
N ALA A 256 -20.17 -1.55 11.58
CA ALA A 256 -21.53 -1.49 11.04
C ALA A 256 -21.79 -2.62 10.02
N TYR A 257 -20.81 -2.90 9.15
CA TYR A 257 -20.93 -3.94 8.14
C TYR A 257 -21.06 -5.34 8.77
N ILE A 258 -20.22 -5.67 9.74
CA ILE A 258 -20.28 -6.99 10.44
C ILE A 258 -21.57 -7.11 11.23
N ALA A 259 -21.98 -6.08 11.96
CA ALA A 259 -23.21 -6.10 12.73
C ALA A 259 -24.45 -6.36 11.85
N ASN A 260 -24.48 -5.79 10.65
CA ASN A 260 -25.60 -5.96 9.72
C ASN A 260 -25.58 -7.30 8.94
N ASN A 261 -24.40 -7.89 8.72
CA ASN A 261 -24.27 -9.08 7.87
C ASN A 261 -23.99 -10.38 8.66
N ALA A 262 -23.60 -10.28 9.95
CA ALA A 262 -23.29 -11.39 10.82
C ALA A 262 -23.96 -11.25 12.20
N ALA A 263 -25.22 -10.83 12.25
CA ALA A 263 -25.98 -10.58 13.49
C ALA A 263 -26.04 -11.78 14.45
N TRP A 264 -25.78 -12.99 13.98
CA TRP A 264 -25.67 -14.23 14.77
C TRP A 264 -24.33 -14.34 15.52
N GLY A 265 -23.31 -13.57 15.11
CA GLY A 265 -21.95 -13.66 15.64
C GLY A 265 -21.77 -12.91 16.95
N LYS A 266 -20.79 -13.34 17.72
CA LYS A 266 -20.27 -12.59 18.87
C LYS A 266 -19.11 -11.72 18.40
N PHE A 267 -19.17 -10.43 18.73
CA PHE A 267 -18.16 -9.45 18.32
C PHE A 267 -17.23 -9.12 19.47
N LEU A 268 -15.96 -8.93 19.16
CA LEU A 268 -14.93 -8.41 20.04
C LEU A 268 -14.33 -7.16 19.38
N PHE A 269 -14.52 -6.00 19.97
CA PHE A 269 -13.92 -4.75 19.49
C PHE A 269 -12.74 -4.40 20.38
N LEU A 270 -11.55 -4.31 19.80
CA LEU A 270 -10.30 -3.99 20.46
C LEU A 270 -9.76 -2.66 19.92
N VAL A 271 -9.56 -1.70 20.80
CA VAL A 271 -9.09 -0.37 20.41
C VAL A 271 -7.94 0.09 21.32
N PRO A 272 -7.03 0.96 20.85
CA PRO A 272 -6.10 1.64 21.73
C PRO A 272 -6.82 2.38 22.85
N LEU A 273 -6.22 2.44 24.04
CA LEU A 273 -6.83 3.04 25.24
C LEU A 273 -7.38 4.45 24.99
N VAL A 274 -6.71 5.24 24.16
CA VAL A 274 -7.11 6.62 23.81
C VAL A 274 -8.49 6.69 23.13
N TYR A 275 -8.94 5.63 22.48
CA TYR A 275 -10.23 5.59 21.77
C TYR A 275 -11.34 4.86 22.53
N LEU A 276 -11.07 4.34 23.73
CA LEU A 276 -12.04 3.53 24.48
C LEU A 276 -13.35 4.28 24.76
N GLU A 277 -13.27 5.53 25.21
CA GLU A 277 -14.48 6.32 25.52
C GLU A 277 -15.35 6.57 24.30
N LEU A 278 -14.72 6.80 23.13
CA LEU A 278 -15.41 7.02 21.87
C LEU A 278 -16.22 5.78 21.46
N PHE A 279 -15.61 4.59 21.53
CA PHE A 279 -16.22 3.38 21.03
C PHE A 279 -17.16 2.70 22.02
N ASN A 280 -16.96 2.85 23.33
CA ASN A 280 -17.88 2.35 24.36
C ASN A 280 -19.29 2.96 24.28
N GLN A 281 -19.41 4.13 23.65
CA GLN A 281 -20.73 4.72 23.37
C GLN A 281 -21.48 4.03 22.24
N ILE A 282 -20.78 3.27 21.41
CA ILE A 282 -21.31 2.59 20.22
C ILE A 282 -21.55 1.10 20.49
N ALA A 283 -20.57 0.42 21.10
CA ALA A 283 -20.60 -1.01 21.40
C ALA A 283 -19.68 -1.35 22.58
N GLN A 284 -19.87 -2.53 23.17
CA GLN A 284 -18.95 -3.03 24.19
C GLN A 284 -17.55 -3.21 23.56
N THR A 285 -16.58 -2.45 24.06
CA THR A 285 -15.22 -2.37 23.51
C THR A 285 -14.20 -2.62 24.62
N PHE A 286 -13.10 -3.26 24.28
CA PHE A 286 -11.98 -3.51 25.18
C PHE A 286 -10.78 -2.66 24.72
N ALA A 287 -10.07 -2.06 25.69
CA ALA A 287 -8.86 -1.30 25.39
C ALA A 287 -7.63 -2.20 25.49
N TYR A 288 -6.65 -1.91 24.65
CA TYR A 288 -5.31 -2.48 24.75
C TYR A 288 -4.25 -1.38 24.68
N SER A 289 -3.12 -1.60 25.34
CA SER A 289 -1.96 -0.72 25.34
C SER A 289 -0.72 -1.39 24.73
N THR A 290 -0.68 -2.72 24.74
CA THR A 290 0.42 -3.52 24.20
C THR A 290 -0.10 -4.64 23.29
N GLN A 291 0.80 -5.19 22.47
CA GLN A 291 0.47 -6.33 21.61
C GLN A 291 0.19 -7.60 22.43
N GLU A 292 0.83 -7.74 23.59
CA GLU A 292 0.60 -8.86 24.52
C GLU A 292 -0.82 -8.85 25.07
N GLU A 293 -1.30 -7.66 25.54
CA GLU A 293 -2.70 -7.49 25.98
C GLU A 293 -3.71 -7.80 24.85
N LEU A 294 -3.43 -7.30 23.64
CA LEU A 294 -4.23 -7.61 22.45
C LEU A 294 -4.35 -9.12 22.23
N CYS A 295 -3.21 -9.81 22.21
CA CYS A 295 -3.16 -11.26 22.00
C CYS A 295 -3.85 -12.03 23.13
N GLU A 296 -3.78 -11.54 24.37
CA GLU A 296 -4.47 -12.12 25.51
C GLU A 296 -6.00 -12.03 25.37
N TYR A 297 -6.54 -10.88 24.95
CA TYR A 297 -7.96 -10.74 24.66
C TYR A 297 -8.40 -11.70 23.55
N ILE A 298 -7.66 -11.79 22.44
CA ILE A 298 -7.98 -12.69 21.32
C ILE A 298 -8.00 -14.15 21.77
N ARG A 299 -7.12 -14.56 22.68
CA ARG A 299 -7.10 -15.93 23.22
C ARG A 299 -8.21 -16.22 24.20
N THR A 300 -8.43 -15.31 25.15
CA THR A 300 -9.29 -15.56 26.32
C THR A 300 -10.75 -15.27 26.07
N GLN A 301 -11.07 -14.29 25.18
CA GLN A 301 -12.44 -13.90 24.93
C GLN A 301 -13.16 -14.87 23.98
N ASN A 302 -14.47 -15.04 24.21
CA ASN A 302 -15.33 -15.86 23.36
C ASN A 302 -15.99 -14.98 22.31
N PHE A 303 -15.52 -15.06 21.07
CA PHE A 303 -16.04 -14.31 19.92
C PHE A 303 -16.00 -15.14 18.64
N ASN A 304 -16.75 -14.69 17.63
CA ASN A 304 -16.64 -15.15 16.25
C ASN A 304 -15.81 -14.18 15.40
N PHE A 305 -15.99 -12.87 15.63
CA PHE A 305 -15.31 -11.81 14.90
C PHE A 305 -14.67 -10.81 15.85
N ALA A 306 -13.37 -10.60 15.73
CA ALA A 306 -12.66 -9.52 16.39
C ALA A 306 -12.31 -8.43 15.35
N LEU A 307 -12.56 -7.16 15.70
CA LEU A 307 -12.02 -6.01 14.99
C LEU A 307 -11.00 -5.32 15.88
N VAL A 308 -9.83 -5.05 15.33
CA VAL A 308 -8.69 -4.45 16.02
C VAL A 308 -8.35 -3.13 15.35
N LEU A 309 -8.53 -2.03 16.08
CA LEU A 309 -8.20 -0.69 15.62
C LEU A 309 -6.74 -0.35 15.94
N GLY A 310 -6.06 0.39 15.07
CA GLY A 310 -4.78 1.04 15.31
C GLY A 310 -3.54 0.20 14.97
N ILE A 311 -3.73 -0.93 14.33
CA ILE A 311 -2.65 -1.75 13.75
C ILE A 311 -3.05 -2.25 12.37
N ASN A 312 -2.06 -2.49 11.51
CA ASN A 312 -2.27 -3.12 10.22
C ASN A 312 -2.31 -4.65 10.31
N ASP A 313 -2.69 -5.28 9.21
CA ASP A 313 -2.84 -6.74 9.13
C ASP A 313 -1.54 -7.51 9.40
N ASP A 314 -0.42 -7.02 8.86
CA ASP A 314 0.89 -7.66 9.04
C ASP A 314 1.31 -7.63 10.52
N THR A 315 1.14 -6.49 11.18
CA THR A 315 1.41 -6.33 12.62
C THR A 315 0.54 -7.26 13.47
N LEU A 316 -0.76 -7.38 13.13
CA LEU A 316 -1.67 -8.31 13.83
C LEU A 316 -1.21 -9.75 13.65
N THR A 317 -0.93 -10.15 12.43
CA THR A 317 -0.50 -11.51 12.09
C THR A 317 0.81 -11.88 12.78
N ASP A 318 1.79 -10.96 12.78
CA ASP A 318 3.08 -11.15 13.45
C ASP A 318 2.91 -11.27 14.97
N ALA A 319 2.08 -10.42 15.58
CA ALA A 319 1.80 -10.48 17.02
C ALA A 319 1.14 -11.82 17.41
N LEU A 320 0.18 -12.29 16.62
CA LEU A 320 -0.51 -13.56 16.86
C LEU A 320 0.44 -14.75 16.69
N ASN A 321 1.35 -14.74 15.72
CA ASN A 321 2.30 -15.81 15.47
C ASN A 321 3.47 -15.84 16.49
N THR A 322 3.95 -14.67 16.94
CA THR A 322 5.09 -14.56 17.86
C THR A 322 4.72 -15.02 19.26
N ASN A 323 3.55 -14.64 19.75
CA ASN A 323 3.11 -14.99 21.09
C ASN A 323 2.74 -16.49 21.25
N HIS A 324 2.60 -17.23 20.15
CA HIS A 324 2.39 -18.68 20.19
C HIS A 324 3.65 -19.49 20.46
N LYS A 325 4.83 -18.98 20.18
CA LYS A 325 6.10 -19.69 20.48
C LYS A 325 6.34 -19.93 21.98
N GLN A 326 5.58 -19.25 22.85
CA GLN A 326 5.68 -19.41 24.32
C GLN A 326 4.68 -20.41 24.92
N ILE A 327 3.68 -20.85 24.16
CA ILE A 327 2.69 -21.84 24.62
C ILE A 327 2.94 -23.10 23.81
N GLN A 328 3.60 -24.09 24.42
CA GLN A 328 3.58 -25.44 23.89
C GLN A 328 2.12 -25.90 23.86
N GLU A 329 1.60 -26.24 22.66
CA GLU A 329 0.35 -26.99 22.59
C GLU A 329 0.50 -28.20 23.50
N PRO A 330 -0.46 -28.50 24.39
CA PRO A 330 -0.36 -29.72 25.16
C PRO A 330 -0.37 -30.88 24.16
N ASP A 331 0.79 -31.50 24.01
CA ASP A 331 0.94 -32.71 23.21
C ASP A 331 -0.02 -33.75 23.79
N LEU A 332 -0.77 -34.41 22.92
CA LEU A 332 -1.71 -35.46 23.32
C LEU A 332 -1.03 -36.51 24.25
N PHE A 333 0.27 -36.56 24.22
CA PHE A 333 1.10 -37.48 25.02
C PHE A 333 1.66 -36.87 26.31
N SER A 334 1.64 -35.54 26.49
CA SER A 334 2.18 -34.89 27.70
C SER A 334 1.43 -35.31 28.96
N SER A 335 0.11 -35.58 28.87
CA SER A 335 -0.71 -36.13 29.98
C SER A 335 -0.39 -37.59 30.32
N LEU A 336 0.15 -38.36 29.39
CA LEU A 336 0.58 -39.73 29.63
C LEU A 336 1.91 -39.82 30.37
N TRP A 337 2.85 -38.92 30.02
CA TRP A 337 4.16 -38.83 30.69
C TRP A 337 4.05 -38.32 32.13
N GLU A 338 3.11 -37.45 32.45
CA GLU A 338 2.85 -36.99 33.82
C GLU A 338 2.20 -38.11 34.68
N GLN A 339 1.41 -38.98 34.10
CA GLN A 339 0.87 -40.14 34.84
C GLN A 339 1.91 -41.23 35.10
N GLU A 340 2.81 -41.51 34.17
CA GLU A 340 3.94 -42.43 34.38
C GLU A 340 4.94 -41.92 35.41
N ALA A 341 5.25 -40.63 35.44
CA ALA A 341 6.15 -40.03 36.43
C ALA A 341 5.58 -39.98 37.85
N HIS A 342 4.29 -40.07 38.04
CA HIS A 342 3.63 -40.22 39.35
C HIS A 342 3.58 -41.66 39.83
N THR A 343 3.45 -42.64 38.95
CA THR A 343 3.43 -44.09 39.33
C THR A 343 4.83 -44.59 39.73
N GLU A 344 5.91 -44.11 39.12
CA GLU A 344 7.30 -44.50 39.53
C GLU A 344 7.74 -43.94 40.89
N LYS A 345 7.03 -42.95 41.45
CA LYS A 345 7.31 -42.38 42.77
C LYS A 345 6.58 -43.05 43.90
N GLU A 346 5.51 -43.79 43.61
CA GLU A 346 4.78 -44.59 44.64
C GLU A 346 5.35 -45.99 44.84
N ASP A 347 6.11 -46.56 43.87
CA ASP A 347 6.76 -47.88 44.01
C ASP A 347 8.16 -47.84 44.61
N SER A 348 8.64 -46.68 45.11
CA SER A 348 9.96 -46.51 45.72
C SER A 348 9.90 -45.99 47.16
N LEU A 349 8.85 -46.36 47.93
CA LEU A 349 8.77 -46.12 49.38
C LEU A 349 8.53 -47.46 50.15
#